data_7f4935dd29b1bc71f3286508fa1fce47
#
_entry.id   7f4935dd29b1bc71f3286508fa1fce47
#
_cell.length_a   1.000
_cell.length_b   1.000
_cell.length_c   1.000
_cell.angle_alpha   90.00
_cell.angle_beta   90.00
_cell.angle_gamma   90.00
#
_symmetry.space_group_name_H-M   'P 1'
#
loop_
_entity.id
_entity.type
_entity.pdbx_description
1 polymer ?
#
loop_
_entity_poly.entity_id
_entity_poly.type
_entity_poly.pdbx_seq_one_letter_code
_entity_poly.pdbx_strand_id
1 'polypeptide(L)' 'TLYNPYHKRLKNGKDVVEPATARPYLDRSKNHVYMIKKGDLCYRLFKAKGFRWGGDWKHSKDYQHFEK' A
#
# COMPACT_ATOMS: atom_id res chain seq x y z
N THR A 1 -1.72 8.14 -0.89
CA THR A 1 -3.04 8.67 -0.58
C THR A 1 -3.52 8.22 0.79
N LEU A 2 -4.60 8.84 1.27
CA LEU A 2 -5.12 8.54 2.61
C LEU A 2 -5.44 7.05 2.80
N TYR A 3 -6.16 6.44 1.86
CA TYR A 3 -6.59 5.05 1.95
C TYR A 3 -5.54 4.06 1.43
N ASN A 4 -4.52 4.55 0.75
CA ASN A 4 -3.42 3.74 0.21
C ASN A 4 -2.10 4.46 0.49
N PRO A 5 -1.65 4.46 1.76
CA PRO A 5 -0.47 5.22 2.16
C PRO A 5 0.83 4.53 1.81
N TYR A 6 1.91 5.32 1.87
CA TYR A 6 3.27 4.82 1.90
C TYR A 6 3.68 4.55 3.36
N HIS A 7 4.35 3.43 3.62
CA HIS A 7 4.80 3.05 4.95
C HIS A 7 6.21 2.46 4.88
N LYS A 8 7.11 3.00 5.68
CA LYS A 8 8.49 2.51 5.79
C LYS A 8 8.91 2.45 7.25
N ARG A 9 9.48 1.33 7.68
CA ARG A 9 10.11 1.21 9.00
C ARG A 9 11.57 1.64 8.92
N LEU A 10 12.00 2.44 9.90
CA LEU A 10 13.38 2.88 10.04
C LEU A 10 14.15 1.95 10.96
N LYS A 11 15.51 1.98 10.88
CA LYS A 11 16.38 1.12 11.68
C LYS A 11 16.25 1.35 13.17
N ASN A 12 15.86 2.56 13.60
CA ASN A 12 15.72 2.91 15.02
C ASN A 12 14.36 2.49 15.63
N GLY A 13 13.57 1.70 14.92
CA GLY A 13 12.26 1.24 15.38
C GLY A 13 11.12 2.20 15.12
N LYS A 14 11.40 3.40 14.65
CA LYS A 14 10.37 4.36 14.21
C LYS A 14 9.90 4.02 12.81
N ASP A 15 8.77 4.58 12.42
CA ASP A 15 8.26 4.41 11.07
C ASP A 15 7.82 5.73 10.44
N VAL A 16 7.71 5.74 9.11
CA VAL A 16 7.22 6.87 8.33
C VAL A 16 5.93 6.43 7.64
N VAL A 17 4.90 7.25 7.77
CA VAL A 17 3.61 7.05 7.10
C VAL A 17 3.26 8.32 6.33
N GLU A 18 2.98 8.20 5.05
CA GLU A 18 2.63 9.35 4.21
C GLU A 18 1.32 9.09 3.47
N PRO A 19 0.33 9.94 3.67
CA PRO A 19 0.27 11.07 4.60
C PRO A 19 0.19 10.59 6.06
N ALA A 20 0.64 11.40 7.00
CA ALA A 20 0.68 11.03 8.42
C ALA A 20 -0.71 10.66 8.96
N THR A 21 -1.76 11.30 8.47
CA THR A 21 -3.15 11.03 8.84
C THR A 21 -3.65 9.67 8.38
N ALA A 22 -2.90 8.98 7.53
CA ALA A 22 -3.29 7.67 6.98
C ALA A 22 -2.89 6.49 7.88
N ARG A 23 -2.30 6.75 9.04
CA ARG A 23 -1.84 5.68 9.94
C ARG A 23 -2.91 4.62 10.25
N PRO A 24 -4.19 4.98 10.49
CA PRO A 24 -5.23 3.96 10.69
C PRO A 24 -5.43 3.02 9.50
N TYR A 25 -5.08 3.45 8.29
CA TYR A 25 -5.25 2.67 7.07
C TYR A 25 -4.08 1.72 6.79
N LEU A 26 -3.08 1.68 7.66
CA LEU A 26 -2.05 0.64 7.63
C LEU A 26 -2.61 -0.72 8.00
N ASP A 27 -3.71 -0.77 8.75
CA ASP A 27 -4.44 -2.01 9.03
C ASP A 27 -5.23 -2.41 7.80
N ARG A 28 -4.64 -3.26 6.97
CA ARG A 28 -5.21 -3.67 5.68
C ARG A 28 -6.25 -4.78 5.84
N SER A 29 -6.54 -5.22 7.07
CA SER A 29 -7.65 -6.14 7.33
C SER A 29 -9.01 -5.43 7.26
N LYS A 30 -9.04 -4.12 7.42
CA LYS A 30 -10.25 -3.32 7.27
C LYS A 30 -10.65 -3.24 5.79
N ASN A 31 -11.96 -3.21 5.54
CA ASN A 31 -12.49 -3.04 4.18
C ASN A 31 -12.93 -1.60 4.00
N HIS A 32 -12.38 -0.96 2.97
CA HIS A 32 -12.80 0.36 2.55
C HIS A 32 -12.82 0.39 1.02
N VAL A 33 -13.84 1.01 0.44
CA VAL A 33 -14.05 0.99 -1.02
C VAL A 33 -12.86 1.56 -1.79
N TYR A 34 -12.10 2.50 -1.20
CA TYR A 34 -10.95 3.13 -1.86
C TYR A 34 -9.62 2.45 -1.54
N MET A 35 -9.59 1.44 -0.69
CA MET A 35 -8.36 0.68 -0.42
C MET A 35 -8.04 -0.26 -1.58
N ILE A 36 -6.78 -0.24 -2.00
CA ILE A 36 -6.24 -1.23 -2.93
C ILE A 36 -5.74 -2.41 -2.10
N LYS A 37 -6.27 -3.60 -2.39
CA LYS A 37 -5.88 -4.82 -1.70
C LYS A 37 -5.42 -5.87 -2.68
N LYS A 38 -4.56 -6.77 -2.21
CA LYS A 38 -4.12 -7.92 -3.00
C LYS A 38 -5.34 -8.73 -3.44
N GLY A 39 -5.43 -8.97 -4.75
CA GLY A 39 -6.52 -9.75 -5.34
C GLY A 39 -7.77 -8.93 -5.70
N ASP A 40 -7.83 -7.64 -5.39
CA ASP A 40 -8.97 -6.82 -5.83
C ASP A 40 -8.90 -6.52 -7.33
N LEU A 41 -9.93 -5.86 -7.86
CA LEU A 41 -10.01 -5.57 -9.29
C LEU A 41 -8.84 -4.72 -9.77
N CYS A 42 -8.49 -3.67 -9.04
CA CYS A 42 -7.36 -2.80 -9.39
C CYS A 42 -6.05 -3.59 -9.46
N TYR A 43 -5.77 -4.39 -8.42
CA TYR A 43 -4.60 -5.26 -8.36
C TYR A 43 -4.56 -6.21 -9.57
N ARG A 44 -5.67 -6.89 -9.86
CA ARG A 44 -5.74 -7.88 -10.95
C ARG A 44 -5.52 -7.24 -12.32
N LEU A 45 -6.09 -6.06 -12.56
CA LEU A 45 -5.94 -5.37 -13.83
C LEU A 45 -4.48 -4.98 -14.09
N PHE A 46 -3.80 -4.41 -13.07
CA PHE A 46 -2.40 -4.03 -13.21
C PHE A 46 -1.49 -5.25 -13.32
N LYS A 47 -1.74 -6.31 -12.55
CA LYS A 47 -0.94 -7.54 -12.62
C LYS A 47 -1.06 -8.19 -14.02
N ALA A 48 -2.24 -8.17 -14.60
CA ALA A 48 -2.46 -8.72 -15.95
C ALA A 48 -1.64 -7.97 -17.01
N LYS A 49 -1.28 -6.71 -16.77
CA LYS A 49 -0.43 -5.90 -17.64
C LYS A 49 1.06 -5.96 -17.28
N GLY A 50 1.45 -6.80 -16.33
CA GLY A 50 2.84 -6.99 -15.93
C GLY A 50 3.33 -6.00 -14.86
N PHE A 51 2.44 -5.26 -14.22
CA PHE A 51 2.80 -4.33 -13.14
C PHE A 51 2.98 -5.06 -11.82
N ARG A 52 3.84 -4.50 -10.96
CA ARG A 52 3.99 -4.92 -9.56
C ARG A 52 3.36 -3.87 -8.66
N TRP A 53 2.79 -4.32 -7.55
CA TRP A 53 2.13 -3.45 -6.58
C TRP A 53 3.05 -3.14 -5.40
N GLY A 54 3.12 -1.85 -5.01
CA GLY A 54 3.94 -1.43 -3.87
C GLY A 54 3.47 -2.00 -2.53
N GLY A 55 2.22 -2.45 -2.42
CA GLY A 55 1.72 -3.16 -1.25
C GLY A 55 2.33 -4.56 -1.06
N ASP A 56 2.95 -5.12 -2.10
CA ASP A 56 3.66 -6.41 -2.03
C ASP A 56 5.14 -6.26 -1.62
N TRP A 57 5.65 -5.05 -1.49
CA TRP A 57 7.05 -4.84 -1.12
C TRP A 57 7.33 -5.33 0.31
N LYS A 58 8.56 -5.80 0.56
CA LYS A 58 8.94 -6.39 1.86
C LYS A 58 9.40 -5.38 2.90
N HIS A 59 10.24 -4.40 2.49
CA HIS A 59 10.91 -3.49 3.43
C HIS A 59 10.17 -2.18 3.63
N SER A 60 9.39 -1.81 2.65
CA SER A 60 8.49 -0.66 2.70
C SER A 60 7.22 -1.02 1.94
N LYS A 61 6.17 -0.25 2.16
CA LYS A 61 4.90 -0.48 1.47
C LYS A 61 4.42 0.84 0.89
N ASP A 62 4.02 0.82 -0.37
CA ASP A 62 3.38 1.96 -1.01
C ASP A 62 2.11 1.48 -1.68
N TYR A 63 1.00 1.58 -0.96
CA TYR A 63 -0.25 0.94 -1.36
C TYR A 63 -0.91 1.59 -2.58
N GLN A 64 -0.50 2.80 -2.97
CA GLN A 64 -1.01 3.44 -4.19
C GLN A 64 -0.14 3.17 -5.43
N HIS A 65 1.05 2.60 -5.25
CA HIS A 65 2.07 2.52 -6.31
C HIS A 65 2.01 1.20 -7.07
N PHE A 66 2.03 1.30 -8.40
CA PHE A 66 2.24 0.18 -9.31
C PHE A 66 3.41 0.53 -10.23
N GLU A 67 4.29 -0.45 -10.49
CA GLU A 67 5.43 -0.27 -11.39
C GLU A 67 5.65 -1.51 -12.25
N LYS A 68 6.30 -1.29 -13.38
CA LYS A 68 6.58 -2.34 -14.34
C LYS A 68 8.04 -2.78 -14.35
#